data_bf44896daad4929a46af2b7e927ae963
#
_entry.id   bf44896daad4929a46af2b7e927ae963
#
_cell.length_a   1.000
_cell.length_b   1.000
_cell.length_c   1.000
_cell.angle_alpha   90.00
_cell.angle_beta   90.00
_cell.angle_gamma   90.00
#
_symmetry.space_group_name_H-M   'P 1'
#
loop_
_entity.id
_entity.type
_entity.pdbx_description
1 polymer ?
#
loop_
_entity_poly.entity_id
_entity_poly.type
_entity_poly.pdbx_seq_one_letter_code
_entity_poly.pdbx_strand_id
1 'polypeptide(L)'
;MIVLDKVSKWYGDFQVLTDCTTTVQKGEVVVVCGPSGSGKSTLIKCVNALETFQQGTITVDGTSVGDKDTDLPKLRSRVGMVFQSFELFPHLSILDNLTIAQEKVLGRKQNEAADKAKELLARVGLSAHANKYPLQLSGGQQQRVAIARALAMDPIAMLFDEPTSALDPEMVSEVLDVMTELAREGMTMMCVTHEMGFARKVAGRVIFMDHGEIADDRPTSEFFGNVRSPRADAFLSKILQH
;
A
#
# COMPACT_ATOMS: atom_id res chain seq x y z
N MET A 1 -11.60 10.60 0.33
CA MET A 1 -11.50 9.52 -0.63
C MET A 1 -11.53 8.15 0.08
N ILE A 2 -10.66 7.87 1.05
CA ILE A 2 -10.78 6.70 1.94
C ILE A 2 -11.19 7.22 3.31
N VAL A 3 -12.26 6.69 3.90
CA VAL A 3 -12.75 7.09 5.23
C VAL A 3 -12.90 5.84 6.07
N LEU A 4 -12.28 5.85 7.24
CA LEU A 4 -12.45 4.86 8.29
C LEU A 4 -13.13 5.57 9.47
N ASP A 5 -14.21 5.00 9.99
CA ASP A 5 -14.93 5.52 11.14
C ASP A 5 -15.15 4.42 12.17
N LYS A 6 -14.46 4.52 13.30
CA LYS A 6 -14.50 3.61 14.47
C LYS A 6 -14.31 2.15 14.09
N VAL A 7 -13.34 1.88 13.20
CA VAL A 7 -13.09 0.52 12.72
C VAL A 7 -12.46 -0.33 13.80
N SER A 8 -13.16 -1.43 14.17
CA SER A 8 -12.66 -2.40 15.14
C SER A 8 -12.68 -3.81 14.54
N LYS A 9 -11.62 -4.59 14.83
CA LYS A 9 -11.43 -5.93 14.29
C LYS A 9 -10.91 -6.90 15.32
N TRP A 10 -11.44 -8.12 15.26
CA TRP A 10 -11.04 -9.27 16.10
C TRP A 10 -10.62 -10.47 15.24
N TYR A 11 -9.65 -11.23 15.73
CA TYR A 11 -9.37 -12.61 15.32
C TYR A 11 -9.74 -13.52 16.51
N GLY A 12 -10.89 -14.19 16.43
CA GLY A 12 -11.48 -14.86 17.59
C GLY A 12 -11.74 -13.86 18.70
N ASP A 13 -11.18 -14.11 19.88
CA ASP A 13 -11.32 -13.24 21.07
C ASP A 13 -10.25 -12.14 21.13
N PHE A 14 -9.27 -12.15 20.24
CA PHE A 14 -8.17 -11.18 20.24
C PHE A 14 -8.51 -9.97 19.38
N GLN A 15 -8.63 -8.80 20.03
CA GLN A 15 -8.87 -7.53 19.34
C GLN A 15 -7.56 -6.98 18.77
N VAL A 16 -7.53 -6.74 17.47
CA VAL A 16 -6.36 -6.24 16.73
C VAL A 16 -6.49 -4.77 16.36
N LEU A 17 -7.73 -4.31 16.11
CA LEU A 17 -8.02 -2.90 15.84
C LEU A 17 -9.10 -2.43 16.79
N THR A 18 -8.93 -1.23 17.34
CA THR A 18 -9.85 -0.59 18.30
C THR A 18 -10.17 0.82 17.82
N ASP A 19 -11.42 1.05 17.43
CA ASP A 19 -12.01 2.36 17.08
C ASP A 19 -11.15 3.23 16.16
N CYS A 20 -10.45 2.61 15.19
CA CYS A 20 -9.59 3.33 14.25
C CYS A 20 -10.41 4.28 13.37
N THR A 21 -10.13 5.58 13.49
CA THR A 21 -10.80 6.63 12.72
C THR A 21 -9.77 7.50 12.02
N THR A 22 -9.85 7.59 10.69
CA THR A 22 -9.01 8.47 9.87
C THR A 22 -9.63 8.68 8.49
N THR A 23 -9.16 9.68 7.77
CA THR A 23 -9.59 9.97 6.39
C THR A 23 -8.37 10.24 5.53
N VAL A 24 -8.28 9.61 4.36
CA VAL A 24 -7.25 9.90 3.35
C VAL A 24 -7.92 10.66 2.20
N GLN A 25 -7.41 11.86 1.92
CA GLN A 25 -7.93 12.70 0.83
C GLN A 25 -7.41 12.22 -0.53
N LYS A 26 -8.09 12.64 -1.61
CA LYS A 26 -7.60 12.36 -2.97
C LYS A 26 -6.25 13.05 -3.20
N GLY A 27 -5.27 12.32 -3.73
CA GLY A 27 -3.91 12.81 -3.96
C GLY A 27 -3.05 12.91 -2.70
N GLU A 28 -3.59 12.54 -1.53
CA GLU A 28 -2.83 12.53 -0.28
C GLU A 28 -1.97 11.27 -0.16
N VAL A 29 -0.76 11.44 0.33
CA VAL A 29 0.11 10.34 0.75
C VAL A 29 0.13 10.28 2.28
N VAL A 30 -0.40 9.20 2.83
CA VAL A 30 -0.43 8.93 4.27
C VAL A 30 0.49 7.77 4.59
N VAL A 31 1.43 7.99 5.49
CA VAL A 31 2.28 6.92 6.02
C VAL A 31 1.73 6.41 7.35
N VAL A 32 1.62 5.10 7.49
CA VAL A 32 1.21 4.42 8.72
C VAL A 32 2.45 3.75 9.30
N CYS A 33 2.84 4.15 10.51
CA CYS A 33 3.98 3.58 11.21
C CYS A 33 3.62 3.15 12.64
N GLY A 34 4.52 2.46 13.33
CA GLY A 34 4.31 1.96 14.69
C GLY A 34 4.99 0.62 14.92
N PRO A 35 5.02 0.11 16.17
CA PRO A 35 5.64 -1.16 16.52
C PRO A 35 5.07 -2.34 15.73
N SER A 36 5.86 -3.43 15.63
CA SER A 36 5.35 -4.70 15.10
C SER A 36 4.17 -5.19 15.94
N GLY A 37 3.13 -5.72 15.27
CA GLY A 37 1.92 -6.17 15.95
C GLY A 37 0.93 -5.05 16.34
N SER A 38 1.17 -3.77 16.01
CA SER A 38 0.25 -2.68 16.33
C SER A 38 -1.01 -2.60 15.43
N GLY A 39 -1.19 -3.52 14.48
CA GLY A 39 -2.38 -3.59 13.64
C GLY A 39 -2.27 -2.92 12.26
N LYS A 40 -1.12 -2.33 11.88
CA LYS A 40 -0.93 -1.57 10.61
C LYS A 40 -1.34 -2.34 9.36
N SER A 41 -0.78 -3.54 9.19
CA SER A 41 -1.10 -4.40 8.03
C SER A 41 -2.56 -4.85 8.02
N THR A 42 -3.15 -5.08 9.19
CA THR A 42 -4.58 -5.41 9.32
C THR A 42 -5.44 -4.21 8.91
N LEU A 43 -5.10 -3.00 9.37
CA LEU A 43 -5.83 -1.78 9.03
C LEU A 43 -5.85 -1.56 7.51
N ILE A 44 -4.70 -1.64 6.85
CA ILE A 44 -4.61 -1.39 5.41
C ILE A 44 -5.33 -2.49 4.60
N LYS A 45 -5.30 -3.75 5.06
CA LYS A 45 -6.01 -4.86 4.42
C LYS A 45 -7.54 -4.77 4.59
N CYS A 46 -8.02 -4.09 5.64
CA CYS A 46 -9.45 -3.80 5.77
C CYS A 46 -9.93 -2.80 4.71
N VAL A 47 -9.08 -1.87 4.25
CA VAL A 47 -9.46 -0.83 3.27
C VAL A 47 -9.85 -1.44 1.91
N ASN A 48 -9.24 -2.55 1.48
CA ASN A 48 -9.59 -3.23 0.23
C ASN A 48 -10.36 -4.55 0.45
N ALA A 49 -10.91 -4.74 1.66
CA ALA A 49 -11.68 -5.93 2.05
C ALA A 49 -10.90 -7.26 1.92
N LEU A 50 -9.56 -7.26 1.97
CA LEU A 50 -8.78 -8.49 2.13
C LEU A 50 -8.93 -9.04 3.54
N GLU A 51 -9.15 -8.15 4.52
CA GLU A 51 -9.55 -8.49 5.87
C GLU A 51 -10.93 -7.91 6.17
N THR A 52 -11.76 -8.69 6.85
CA THR A 52 -13.06 -8.21 7.35
C THR A 52 -12.88 -7.49 8.67
N PHE A 53 -13.77 -6.55 8.98
CA PHE A 53 -13.87 -5.90 10.30
C PHE A 53 -15.26 -6.12 10.88
N GLN A 54 -15.41 -6.03 12.20
CA GLN A 54 -16.66 -6.35 12.87
C GLN A 54 -17.45 -5.12 13.32
N GLN A 55 -16.78 -3.98 13.52
CA GLN A 55 -17.44 -2.72 13.92
C GLN A 55 -16.88 -1.54 13.13
N GLY A 56 -17.65 -0.48 13.07
CA GLY A 56 -17.31 0.72 12.33
C GLY A 56 -17.68 0.64 10.85
N THR A 57 -17.19 1.59 10.08
CA THR A 57 -17.39 1.64 8.61
C THR A 57 -16.12 2.03 7.89
N ILE A 58 -15.95 1.48 6.69
CA ILE A 58 -14.90 1.90 5.75
C ILE A 58 -15.57 2.24 4.43
N THR A 59 -15.25 3.40 3.87
CA THR A 59 -15.68 3.77 2.52
C THR A 59 -14.48 4.16 1.66
N VAL A 60 -14.51 3.75 0.41
CA VAL A 60 -13.52 4.11 -0.60
C VAL A 60 -14.25 4.74 -1.79
N ASP A 61 -13.98 6.01 -2.03
CA ASP A 61 -14.62 6.80 -3.09
C ASP A 61 -16.16 6.68 -3.07
N GLY A 62 -16.74 6.77 -1.86
CA GLY A 62 -18.18 6.64 -1.62
C GLY A 62 -18.73 5.21 -1.63
N THR A 63 -17.90 4.20 -1.93
CA THR A 63 -18.31 2.79 -1.88
C THR A 63 -18.03 2.22 -0.49
N SER A 64 -19.04 1.68 0.19
CA SER A 64 -18.87 0.99 1.48
C SER A 64 -18.14 -0.34 1.28
N VAL A 65 -17.11 -0.58 2.09
CA VAL A 65 -16.31 -1.81 2.03
C VAL A 65 -16.97 -2.97 2.77
N GLY A 66 -17.75 -2.65 3.81
CA GLY A 66 -18.36 -3.65 4.71
C GLY A 66 -19.75 -4.11 4.32
N ASP A 67 -20.40 -3.50 3.33
CA ASP A 67 -21.76 -3.82 2.95
C ASP A 67 -21.83 -5.16 2.21
N LYS A 68 -22.86 -5.96 2.50
CA LYS A 68 -23.07 -7.28 1.88
C LYS A 68 -23.27 -7.22 0.37
N ASP A 69 -23.82 -6.11 -0.13
CA ASP A 69 -24.12 -5.90 -1.55
C ASP A 69 -22.95 -5.26 -2.30
N THR A 70 -21.83 -5.01 -1.64
CA THR A 70 -20.66 -4.41 -2.29
C THR A 70 -20.00 -5.41 -3.24
N ASP A 71 -19.85 -4.99 -4.51
CA ASP A 71 -19.06 -5.71 -5.50
C ASP A 71 -17.56 -5.60 -5.17
N LEU A 72 -17.07 -6.53 -4.32
CA LEU A 72 -15.68 -6.57 -3.88
C LEU A 72 -14.68 -6.73 -5.04
N PRO A 73 -14.90 -7.56 -6.07
CA PRO A 73 -14.05 -7.59 -7.25
C PRO A 73 -13.89 -6.21 -7.90
N LYS A 74 -14.99 -5.47 -8.08
CA LYS A 74 -14.98 -4.11 -8.62
C LYS A 74 -14.26 -3.13 -7.70
N LEU A 75 -14.47 -3.20 -6.39
CA LEU A 75 -13.75 -2.36 -5.43
C LEU A 75 -12.24 -2.62 -5.51
N ARG A 76 -11.83 -3.90 -5.46
CA ARG A 76 -10.41 -4.32 -5.50
C ARG A 76 -9.72 -3.97 -6.81
N SER A 77 -10.44 -3.94 -7.93
CA SER A 77 -9.88 -3.51 -9.21
C SER A 77 -9.52 -2.02 -9.23
N ARG A 78 -10.15 -1.21 -8.35
CA ARG A 78 -9.93 0.24 -8.23
C ARG A 78 -8.93 0.62 -7.14
N VAL A 79 -8.55 -0.31 -6.27
CA VAL A 79 -7.62 -0.08 -5.15
C VAL A 79 -6.44 -1.03 -5.29
N GLY A 80 -5.33 -0.50 -5.79
CA GLY A 80 -4.10 -1.29 -5.93
C GLY A 80 -3.52 -1.66 -4.57
N MET A 81 -3.00 -2.89 -4.46
CA MET A 81 -2.32 -3.36 -3.26
C MET A 81 -0.97 -3.96 -3.60
N VAL A 82 0.05 -3.51 -2.86
CA VAL A 82 1.42 -4.01 -2.95
C VAL A 82 1.80 -4.60 -1.60
N PHE A 83 2.22 -5.85 -1.59
CA PHE A 83 2.51 -6.63 -0.40
C PHE A 83 4.02 -6.69 -0.12
N GLN A 84 4.37 -7.07 1.08
CA GLN A 84 5.74 -7.34 1.51
C GLN A 84 6.38 -8.47 0.68
N SER A 85 5.64 -9.52 0.33
CA SER A 85 6.13 -10.73 -0.33
C SER A 85 5.87 -10.74 -1.85
N PHE A 86 5.81 -9.59 -2.53
CA PHE A 86 5.65 -9.38 -3.98
C PHE A 86 4.36 -9.99 -4.57
N GLU A 87 3.96 -11.18 -4.19
CA GLU A 87 2.75 -11.92 -4.60
C GLU A 87 2.61 -12.05 -6.13
N LEU A 88 3.72 -12.21 -6.86
CA LEU A 88 3.71 -12.46 -8.30
C LEU A 88 3.34 -13.92 -8.59
N PHE A 89 2.63 -14.14 -9.70
CA PHE A 89 2.34 -15.49 -10.18
C PHE A 89 3.62 -16.15 -10.73
N PRO A 90 4.18 -17.16 -10.04
CA PRO A 90 5.52 -17.68 -10.41
C PRO A 90 5.54 -18.45 -11.73
N HIS A 91 4.38 -18.94 -12.18
CA HIS A 91 4.21 -19.69 -13.42
C HIS A 91 3.87 -18.81 -14.63
N LEU A 92 3.70 -17.51 -14.45
CA LEU A 92 3.46 -16.54 -15.50
C LEU A 92 4.71 -15.71 -15.77
N SER A 93 4.89 -15.30 -17.03
CA SER A 93 5.91 -14.31 -17.36
C SER A 93 5.62 -12.96 -16.65
N ILE A 94 6.62 -12.07 -16.62
CA ILE A 94 6.43 -10.72 -16.06
C ILE A 94 5.36 -9.96 -16.86
N LEU A 95 5.35 -10.07 -18.17
CA LEU A 95 4.32 -9.46 -19.01
C LEU A 95 2.93 -10.02 -18.66
N ASP A 96 2.80 -11.34 -18.55
CA ASP A 96 1.52 -11.98 -18.24
C ASP A 96 1.03 -11.63 -16.83
N ASN A 97 1.94 -11.45 -15.86
CA ASN A 97 1.60 -10.95 -14.53
C ASN A 97 0.91 -9.57 -14.59
N LEU A 98 1.28 -8.69 -15.54
CA LEU A 98 0.68 -7.38 -15.69
C LEU A 98 -0.58 -7.40 -16.56
N THR A 99 -0.74 -8.36 -17.49
CA THR A 99 -1.85 -8.35 -18.45
C THR A 99 -3.07 -9.12 -17.97
N ILE A 100 -2.87 -10.22 -17.22
CA ILE A 100 -3.95 -11.16 -16.86
C ILE A 100 -5.15 -10.45 -16.17
N ALA A 101 -4.90 -9.57 -15.22
CA ALA A 101 -5.97 -8.86 -14.53
C ALA A 101 -6.66 -7.82 -15.42
N GLN A 102 -5.91 -7.14 -16.28
CA GLN A 102 -6.45 -6.20 -17.26
C GLN A 102 -7.44 -6.88 -18.22
N GLU A 103 -7.09 -8.08 -18.69
CA GLU A 103 -7.93 -8.85 -19.62
C GLU A 103 -9.14 -9.46 -18.91
N LYS A 104 -8.91 -10.13 -17.77
CA LYS A 104 -9.95 -10.92 -17.09
C LYS A 104 -10.92 -10.07 -16.26
N VAL A 105 -10.47 -8.96 -15.70
CA VAL A 105 -11.27 -8.12 -14.80
C VAL A 105 -11.76 -6.86 -15.49
N LEU A 106 -10.88 -6.16 -16.25
CA LEU A 106 -11.25 -4.92 -16.94
C LEU A 106 -11.77 -5.18 -18.37
N GLY A 107 -11.64 -6.39 -18.92
CA GLY A 107 -12.06 -6.74 -20.27
C GLY A 107 -11.23 -6.05 -21.36
N ARG A 108 -10.01 -5.59 -21.07
CA ARG A 108 -9.11 -4.99 -22.09
C ARG A 108 -8.72 -6.02 -23.12
N LYS A 109 -8.58 -5.58 -24.37
CA LYS A 109 -8.03 -6.41 -25.42
C LYS A 109 -6.57 -6.74 -25.16
N GLN A 110 -6.13 -7.91 -25.59
CA GLN A 110 -4.77 -8.41 -25.34
C GLN A 110 -3.67 -7.43 -25.78
N ASN A 111 -3.83 -6.79 -26.96
CA ASN A 111 -2.86 -5.80 -27.44
C ASN A 111 -2.82 -4.55 -26.54
N GLU A 112 -3.98 -4.02 -26.13
CA GLU A 112 -4.09 -2.86 -25.24
C GLU A 112 -3.48 -3.16 -23.86
N ALA A 113 -3.76 -4.35 -23.31
CA ALA A 113 -3.19 -4.81 -22.05
C ALA A 113 -1.66 -4.97 -22.14
N ALA A 114 -1.16 -5.53 -23.25
CA ALA A 114 0.28 -5.71 -23.48
C ALA A 114 1.01 -4.38 -23.66
N ASP A 115 0.43 -3.42 -24.38
CA ASP A 115 1.04 -2.11 -24.57
C ASP A 115 1.10 -1.33 -23.24
N LYS A 116 0.02 -1.34 -22.46
CA LYS A 116 0.00 -0.77 -21.10
C LYS A 116 1.03 -1.44 -20.18
N ALA A 117 1.13 -2.76 -20.23
CA ALA A 117 2.11 -3.50 -19.43
C ALA A 117 3.55 -3.14 -19.80
N LYS A 118 3.88 -2.99 -21.10
CA LYS A 118 5.20 -2.56 -21.56
C LYS A 118 5.53 -1.13 -21.12
N GLU A 119 4.56 -0.20 -21.22
CA GLU A 119 4.69 1.16 -20.70
C GLU A 119 5.05 1.16 -19.22
N LEU A 120 4.32 0.40 -18.39
CA LEU A 120 4.55 0.32 -16.96
C LEU A 120 5.88 -0.37 -16.62
N LEU A 121 6.27 -1.41 -17.37
CA LEU A 121 7.60 -2.02 -17.21
C LEU A 121 8.75 -1.04 -17.57
N ALA A 122 8.56 -0.21 -18.59
CA ALA A 122 9.52 0.86 -18.91
C ALA A 122 9.61 1.87 -17.77
N ARG A 123 8.48 2.28 -17.22
CA ARG A 123 8.38 3.21 -16.10
C ARG A 123 9.15 2.73 -14.85
N VAL A 124 9.07 1.43 -14.53
CA VAL A 124 9.80 0.86 -13.39
C VAL A 124 11.22 0.35 -13.76
N GLY A 125 11.72 0.68 -14.96
CA GLY A 125 13.08 0.35 -15.42
C GLY A 125 13.29 -1.14 -15.76
N LEU A 126 12.23 -1.87 -16.14
CA LEU A 126 12.26 -3.32 -16.34
C LEU A 126 11.82 -3.77 -17.74
N SER A 127 11.91 -2.91 -18.77
CA SER A 127 11.51 -3.23 -20.16
C SER A 127 12.13 -4.53 -20.70
N ALA A 128 13.41 -4.77 -20.39
CA ALA A 128 14.15 -5.95 -20.85
C ALA A 128 13.72 -7.26 -20.14
N HIS A 129 12.84 -7.18 -19.14
CA HIS A 129 12.46 -8.32 -18.30
C HIS A 129 11.08 -8.88 -18.61
N ALA A 130 10.36 -8.34 -19.60
CA ALA A 130 8.97 -8.71 -19.92
C ALA A 130 8.74 -10.21 -20.09
N ASN A 131 9.67 -10.92 -20.72
CA ASN A 131 9.58 -12.36 -21.00
C ASN A 131 10.22 -13.25 -19.92
N LYS A 132 10.76 -12.68 -18.85
CA LYS A 132 11.29 -13.42 -17.72
C LYS A 132 10.18 -13.87 -16.79
N TYR A 133 10.52 -14.79 -15.87
CA TYR A 133 9.66 -15.26 -14.80
C TYR A 133 10.11 -14.67 -13.46
N PRO A 134 9.24 -14.56 -12.45
CA PRO A 134 9.57 -13.95 -11.16
C PRO A 134 10.87 -14.47 -10.52
N LEU A 135 11.11 -15.78 -10.55
CA LEU A 135 12.32 -16.40 -9.98
C LEU A 135 13.63 -15.96 -10.66
N GLN A 136 13.56 -15.33 -11.81
CA GLN A 136 14.74 -14.82 -12.56
C GLN A 136 15.05 -13.35 -12.23
N LEU A 137 14.28 -12.74 -11.30
CA LEU A 137 14.41 -11.35 -10.90
C LEU A 137 14.92 -11.26 -9.45
N SER A 138 15.68 -10.19 -9.15
CA SER A 138 15.99 -9.84 -7.76
C SER A 138 14.74 -9.43 -6.99
N GLY A 139 14.80 -9.41 -5.64
CA GLY A 139 13.69 -8.98 -4.81
C GLY A 139 13.18 -7.57 -5.15
N GLY A 140 14.08 -6.60 -5.32
CA GLY A 140 13.72 -5.23 -5.71
C GLY A 140 13.09 -5.15 -7.10
N GLN A 141 13.56 -5.98 -8.06
CA GLN A 141 12.93 -6.09 -9.37
C GLN A 141 11.53 -6.69 -9.27
N GLN A 142 11.33 -7.76 -8.48
CA GLN A 142 10.02 -8.36 -8.25
C GLN A 142 9.05 -7.36 -7.62
N GLN A 143 9.51 -6.57 -6.66
CA GLN A 143 8.69 -5.54 -6.01
C GLN A 143 8.27 -4.44 -6.99
N ARG A 144 9.18 -3.98 -7.85
CA ARG A 144 8.83 -3.01 -8.89
C ARG A 144 7.85 -3.58 -9.91
N VAL A 145 7.93 -4.87 -10.23
CA VAL A 145 6.90 -5.56 -11.03
C VAL A 145 5.56 -5.60 -10.30
N ALA A 146 5.55 -5.86 -8.99
CA ALA A 146 4.31 -5.87 -8.20
C ALA A 146 3.64 -4.49 -8.18
N ILE A 147 4.42 -3.40 -8.09
CA ILE A 147 3.92 -2.03 -8.23
C ILE A 147 3.34 -1.80 -9.64
N ALA A 148 4.08 -2.17 -10.70
CA ALA A 148 3.62 -2.03 -12.07
C ALA A 148 2.33 -2.84 -12.33
N ARG A 149 2.21 -4.06 -11.78
CA ARG A 149 1.01 -4.88 -11.86
C ARG A 149 -0.20 -4.21 -11.20
N ALA A 150 -0.01 -3.61 -10.03
CA ALA A 150 -1.09 -2.88 -9.36
C ALA A 150 -1.52 -1.65 -10.17
N LEU A 151 -0.56 -0.90 -10.74
CA LEU A 151 -0.83 0.26 -11.60
C LEU A 151 -1.52 -0.11 -12.92
N ALA A 152 -1.34 -1.33 -13.42
CA ALA A 152 -1.95 -1.78 -14.67
C ALA A 152 -3.49 -1.80 -14.62
N MET A 153 -4.07 -1.78 -13.41
CA MET A 153 -5.52 -1.71 -13.19
C MET A 153 -6.07 -0.28 -13.19
N ASP A 154 -5.23 0.76 -13.41
CA ASP A 154 -5.58 2.19 -13.30
C ASP A 154 -6.28 2.52 -11.96
N PRO A 155 -5.65 2.20 -10.82
CA PRO A 155 -6.28 2.34 -9.53
C PRO A 155 -6.45 3.81 -9.13
N ILE A 156 -7.49 4.11 -8.35
CA ILE A 156 -7.74 5.43 -7.76
C ILE A 156 -6.92 5.67 -6.49
N ALA A 157 -6.42 4.60 -5.87
CA ALA A 157 -5.53 4.64 -4.72
C ALA A 157 -4.62 3.41 -4.71
N MET A 158 -3.43 3.59 -4.12
CA MET A 158 -2.45 2.53 -3.92
C MET A 158 -2.23 2.30 -2.42
N LEU A 159 -2.30 1.04 -2.01
CA LEU A 159 -2.01 0.59 -0.66
C LEU A 159 -0.68 -0.18 -0.68
N PHE A 160 0.22 0.16 0.25
CA PHE A 160 1.53 -0.48 0.38
C PHE A 160 1.68 -1.07 1.78
N ASP A 161 1.85 -2.38 1.88
CA ASP A 161 2.06 -3.09 3.14
C ASP A 161 3.53 -3.53 3.25
N GLU A 162 4.35 -2.68 3.88
CA GLU A 162 5.79 -2.88 4.10
C GLU A 162 6.57 -3.28 2.82
N PRO A 163 6.50 -2.50 1.74
CA PRO A 163 6.97 -2.92 0.41
C PRO A 163 8.49 -3.13 0.32
N THR A 164 9.26 -2.72 1.32
CA THR A 164 10.73 -2.79 1.34
C THR A 164 11.29 -3.76 2.37
N SER A 165 10.46 -4.29 3.30
CA SER A 165 10.94 -5.06 4.45
C SER A 165 11.53 -6.44 4.10
N ALA A 166 11.24 -6.97 2.91
CA ALA A 166 11.81 -8.23 2.40
C ALA A 166 13.00 -8.01 1.46
N LEU A 167 13.53 -6.79 1.37
CA LEU A 167 14.58 -6.41 0.43
C LEU A 167 15.91 -6.16 1.11
N ASP A 168 17.00 -6.45 0.40
CA ASP A 168 18.34 -6.02 0.78
C ASP A 168 18.43 -4.48 0.70
N PRO A 169 19.20 -3.83 1.58
CA PRO A 169 19.30 -2.36 1.66
C PRO A 169 19.63 -1.67 0.33
N GLU A 170 20.43 -2.32 -0.52
CA GLU A 170 20.80 -1.79 -1.84
C GLU A 170 19.61 -1.69 -2.80
N MET A 171 18.57 -2.54 -2.61
CA MET A 171 17.39 -2.58 -3.47
C MET A 171 16.25 -1.68 -2.97
N VAL A 172 16.29 -1.24 -1.72
CA VAL A 172 15.25 -0.42 -1.08
C VAL A 172 15.08 0.90 -1.83
N SER A 173 16.20 1.56 -2.19
CA SER A 173 16.18 2.88 -2.85
C SER A 173 15.42 2.86 -4.19
N GLU A 174 15.61 1.82 -5.01
CA GLU A 174 14.95 1.68 -6.31
C GLU A 174 13.42 1.59 -6.18
N VAL A 175 12.92 0.90 -5.16
CA VAL A 175 11.48 0.78 -4.89
C VAL A 175 10.92 2.09 -4.35
N LEU A 176 11.62 2.75 -3.42
CA LEU A 176 11.22 4.03 -2.86
C LEU A 176 11.24 5.17 -3.89
N ASP A 177 12.12 5.10 -4.89
CA ASP A 177 12.14 6.07 -6.00
C ASP A 177 10.88 5.96 -6.86
N VAL A 178 10.45 4.75 -7.21
CA VAL A 178 9.16 4.52 -7.91
C VAL A 178 8.00 5.05 -7.08
N MET A 179 7.95 4.74 -5.77
CA MET A 179 6.88 5.25 -4.90
C MET A 179 6.92 6.78 -4.76
N THR A 180 8.10 7.38 -4.75
CA THR A 180 8.27 8.85 -4.72
C THR A 180 7.74 9.51 -5.99
N GLU A 181 7.96 8.89 -7.14
CA GLU A 181 7.43 9.35 -8.43
C GLU A 181 5.90 9.32 -8.43
N LEU A 182 5.28 8.20 -7.99
CA LEU A 182 3.84 8.09 -7.84
C LEU A 182 3.24 9.18 -6.93
N ALA A 183 3.91 9.46 -5.82
CA ALA A 183 3.50 10.52 -4.91
C ALA A 183 3.52 11.91 -5.58
N ARG A 184 4.56 12.21 -6.35
CA ARG A 184 4.69 13.49 -7.10
C ARG A 184 3.64 13.65 -8.19
N GLU A 185 3.18 12.56 -8.79
CA GLU A 185 2.10 12.56 -9.77
C GLU A 185 0.70 12.71 -9.13
N GLY A 186 0.62 12.79 -7.82
CA GLY A 186 -0.64 12.97 -7.10
C GLY A 186 -1.43 11.67 -6.90
N MET A 187 -0.77 10.51 -6.93
CA MET A 187 -1.40 9.24 -6.59
C MET A 187 -1.82 9.26 -5.11
N THR A 188 -3.07 8.89 -4.83
CA THR A 188 -3.53 8.69 -3.46
C THR A 188 -2.87 7.44 -2.90
N MET A 189 -2.16 7.56 -1.78
CA MET A 189 -1.39 6.44 -1.24
C MET A 189 -1.58 6.29 0.27
N MET A 190 -1.71 5.04 0.73
CA MET A 190 -1.61 4.67 2.14
C MET A 190 -0.49 3.65 2.28
N CYS A 191 0.58 4.00 3.01
CA CYS A 191 1.82 3.23 3.04
C CYS A 191 2.17 2.81 4.45
N VAL A 192 2.12 1.52 4.75
CA VAL A 192 2.75 0.96 5.96
C VAL A 192 4.24 0.81 5.68
N THR A 193 5.08 1.50 6.44
CA THR A 193 6.54 1.44 6.23
C THR A 193 7.32 1.84 7.47
N HIS A 194 8.56 1.36 7.56
CA HIS A 194 9.58 1.77 8.52
C HIS A 194 10.59 2.77 7.92
N GLU A 195 10.45 3.11 6.64
CA GLU A 195 11.33 4.02 5.90
C GLU A 195 11.00 5.48 6.23
N MET A 196 11.51 5.97 7.37
CA MET A 196 11.19 7.34 7.84
C MET A 196 11.76 8.44 6.94
N GLY A 197 12.84 8.16 6.20
CA GLY A 197 13.38 9.06 5.18
C GLY A 197 12.39 9.27 4.03
N PHE A 198 11.76 8.19 3.56
CA PHE A 198 10.68 8.26 2.56
C PHE A 198 9.47 9.02 3.11
N ALA A 199 9.02 8.68 4.34
CA ALA A 199 7.89 9.35 4.97
C ALA A 199 8.10 10.88 5.03
N ARG A 200 9.27 11.35 5.46
CA ARG A 200 9.62 12.79 5.49
C ARG A 200 9.58 13.46 4.13
N LYS A 201 9.94 12.73 3.06
CA LYS A 201 10.08 13.27 1.71
C LYS A 201 8.75 13.42 0.98
N VAL A 202 7.80 12.49 1.20
CA VAL A 202 6.60 12.40 0.35
C VAL A 202 5.29 12.41 1.11
N ALA A 203 5.26 12.03 2.39
CA ALA A 203 4.01 11.96 3.14
C ALA A 203 3.50 13.37 3.48
N GLY A 204 2.23 13.62 3.20
CA GLY A 204 1.53 14.80 3.73
C GLY A 204 1.23 14.66 5.22
N ARG A 205 0.98 13.41 5.66
CA ARG A 205 0.56 13.08 7.01
C ARG A 205 1.08 11.71 7.45
N VAL A 206 1.31 11.57 8.76
CA VAL A 206 1.76 10.32 9.39
C VAL A 206 0.76 9.90 10.45
N ILE A 207 0.35 8.64 10.37
CA ILE A 207 -0.46 7.94 11.37
C ILE A 207 0.48 7.04 12.17
N PHE A 208 0.51 7.21 13.48
CA PHE A 208 1.22 6.32 14.39
C PHE A 208 0.22 5.39 15.08
N MET A 209 0.39 4.09 14.87
CA MET A 209 -0.42 3.06 15.51
C MET A 209 0.31 2.41 16.66
N ASP A 210 -0.41 2.19 17.77
CA ASP A 210 0.09 1.46 18.93
C ASP A 210 -1.07 0.66 19.55
N HIS A 211 -0.83 -0.62 19.90
CA HIS A 211 -1.82 -1.51 20.51
C HIS A 211 -3.20 -1.56 19.83
N GLY A 212 -3.23 -1.51 18.49
CA GLY A 212 -4.46 -1.58 17.71
C GLY A 212 -5.21 -0.26 17.55
N GLU A 213 -4.69 0.84 18.07
CA GLU A 213 -5.29 2.17 18.03
C GLU A 213 -4.46 3.13 17.18
N ILE A 214 -5.12 4.15 16.63
CA ILE A 214 -4.44 5.31 16.05
C ILE A 214 -4.09 6.24 17.22
N ALA A 215 -2.85 6.14 17.69
CA ALA A 215 -2.37 6.90 18.84
C ALA A 215 -1.95 8.34 18.46
N ASP A 216 -1.60 8.57 17.20
CA ASP A 216 -1.27 9.89 16.66
C ASP A 216 -1.63 9.95 15.16
N ASP A 217 -2.16 11.07 14.68
CA ASP A 217 -2.50 11.32 13.28
C ASP A 217 -2.25 12.80 12.97
N ARG A 218 -1.12 13.11 12.30
CA ARG A 218 -0.62 14.49 12.18
C ARG A 218 0.03 14.77 10.82
N PRO A 219 0.09 16.05 10.43
CA PRO A 219 0.96 16.49 9.34
C PRO A 219 2.41 16.04 9.56
N THR A 220 3.08 15.65 8.49
CA THR A 220 4.48 15.15 8.53
C THR A 220 5.43 16.14 9.22
N SER A 221 5.26 17.45 9.00
CA SER A 221 6.07 18.49 9.65
C SER A 221 5.95 18.50 11.17
N GLU A 222 4.76 18.21 11.71
CA GLU A 222 4.52 18.13 13.14
C GLU A 222 5.04 16.82 13.71
N PHE A 223 4.77 15.70 13.03
CA PHE A 223 5.17 14.36 13.47
C PHE A 223 6.70 14.23 13.60
N PHE A 224 7.45 14.76 12.64
CA PHE A 224 8.93 14.77 12.70
C PHE A 224 9.51 15.99 13.42
N GLY A 225 8.67 16.95 13.82
CA GLY A 225 9.02 18.07 14.69
C GLY A 225 9.02 17.68 16.18
N ASN A 226 8.73 18.67 17.04
CA ASN A 226 8.71 18.48 18.50
C ASN A 226 7.32 18.23 19.09
N VAL A 227 6.30 18.04 18.24
CA VAL A 227 4.90 17.91 18.67
C VAL A 227 4.39 16.52 18.31
N ARG A 228 4.66 15.54 19.16
CA ARG A 228 4.18 14.16 19.02
C ARG A 228 3.95 13.52 20.38
N SER A 229 3.25 12.39 20.40
CA SER A 229 3.02 11.66 21.63
C SER A 229 4.33 11.07 22.21
N PRO A 230 4.47 10.91 23.54
CA PRO A 230 5.65 10.28 24.14
C PRO A 230 5.95 8.86 23.59
N ARG A 231 4.92 8.15 23.16
CA ARG A 231 5.05 6.81 22.54
C ARG A 231 5.64 6.91 21.13
N ALA A 232 5.19 7.86 20.33
CA ALA A 232 5.75 8.12 19.01
C ALA A 232 7.21 8.59 19.10
N ASP A 233 7.54 9.40 20.12
CA ASP A 233 8.94 9.79 20.42
C ASP A 233 9.83 8.60 20.72
N ALA A 234 9.40 7.73 21.61
CA ALA A 234 10.16 6.53 21.98
C ALA A 234 10.36 5.58 20.78
N PHE A 235 9.36 5.49 19.88
CA PHE A 235 9.44 4.71 18.65
C PHE A 235 10.44 5.31 17.66
N LEU A 236 10.32 6.61 17.37
CA LEU A 236 11.19 7.29 16.40
C LEU A 236 12.66 7.30 16.88
N SER A 237 12.89 7.50 18.18
CA SER A 237 14.24 7.48 18.75
C SER A 237 14.95 6.15 18.52
N LYS A 238 14.21 5.03 18.50
CA LYS A 238 14.79 3.71 18.22
C LYS A 238 15.11 3.52 16.73
N ILE A 239 14.25 4.03 15.82
CA ILE A 239 14.43 3.82 14.38
C ILE A 239 15.47 4.77 13.80
N LEU A 240 15.59 6.00 14.31
CA LEU A 240 16.52 7.01 13.80
C LEU A 240 17.96 6.81 14.32
N GLN A 241 18.19 5.88 15.24
CA GLN A 241 19.53 5.50 15.73
C GLN A 241 20.19 4.38 14.91
N HIS A 242 19.49 3.83 13.95
CA HIS A 242 19.97 2.85 12.97
C HIS A 242 19.97 3.47 11.56
#